data_a9e3a4a253a7016493a5b4f3d8e9e1c8
#
_entry.id   a9e3a4a253a7016493a5b4f3d8e9e1c8
#
_cell.length_a   1.000
_cell.length_b   1.000
_cell.length_c   1.000
_cell.angle_alpha   90.00
_cell.angle_beta   90.00
_cell.angle_gamma   90.00
#
_symmetry.space_group_name_H-M   'P 1'
#
loop_
_entity.id
_entity.type
_entity.pdbx_description
1 polymer ?
#
loop_
_entity_poly.entity_id
_entity_poly.type
_entity_poly.pdbx_seq_one_letter_code
_entity_poly.pdbx_strand_id
1 'polypeptide(L)'
;MKFRTLVCCLISVMTFSFITKAAETDITVFMAGDSTMSIKEVKDYPETGWGMPFSYFFNDHVKVDNRAKNGRSTKTFISEQRWQGILTELKAGDYVFIQFGHNDQSKHKVDRYTPPAEFSHNLSQFIAQTKEKNAFPILMTPITRRYFSEDGTIKETHPIYADLVRQVAKETKVDFIDMEQVTKNYFQQLGDQASALRFMHIKANLHPNYPNGVKDDTHLNNLGAREVAQLVLTELKKLNHPLVKQLRAVDPKHLKLSY
;
A
#
# COMPACT_ATOMS: atom_id res chain seq x y z
N MET A 1 -46.42 -56.60 51.97
CA MET A 1 -46.19 -56.00 50.66
C MET A 1 -45.58 -54.61 50.89
N LYS A 2 -44.21 -54.42 50.63
CA LYS A 2 -43.54 -53.15 50.82
C LYS A 2 -43.23 -52.59 49.48
N PHE A 3 -43.86 -51.43 49.11
CA PHE A 3 -43.55 -50.67 47.92
C PHE A 3 -42.25 -49.87 48.14
N ARG A 4 -41.26 -50.10 47.31
CA ARG A 4 -40.04 -49.28 47.22
C ARG A 4 -40.22 -48.23 46.13
N THR A 5 -40.30 -46.97 46.49
CA THR A 5 -40.39 -45.85 45.59
C THR A 5 -38.93 -45.54 45.12
N LEU A 6 -38.72 -45.66 43.82
CA LEU A 6 -37.46 -45.33 43.16
C LEU A 6 -37.49 -43.83 42.76
N VAL A 7 -36.67 -43.02 43.43
CA VAL A 7 -36.50 -41.61 43.09
C VAL A 7 -35.40 -41.51 42.03
N CYS A 8 -35.75 -41.22 40.78
CA CYS A 8 -34.79 -40.86 39.70
C CYS A 8 -34.38 -39.39 39.85
N CYS A 9 -33.18 -39.12 40.32
CA CYS A 9 -32.55 -37.77 40.20
C CYS A 9 -32.07 -37.55 38.78
N LEU A 10 -32.74 -36.68 38.00
CA LEU A 10 -32.26 -36.16 36.75
C LEU A 10 -31.21 -35.06 37.04
N ILE A 11 -29.93 -35.38 36.83
CA ILE A 11 -28.84 -34.38 36.85
C ILE A 11 -28.80 -33.70 35.48
N SER A 12 -29.31 -32.46 35.41
CA SER A 12 -29.22 -31.62 34.24
C SER A 12 -27.77 -31.03 34.17
N VAL A 13 -26.97 -31.53 33.24
CA VAL A 13 -25.65 -30.99 32.97
C VAL A 13 -25.81 -29.75 32.10
N MET A 14 -25.77 -28.55 32.67
CA MET A 14 -25.67 -27.30 31.96
C MET A 14 -24.25 -27.16 31.37
N THR A 15 -24.11 -27.41 30.06
CA THR A 15 -22.86 -27.09 29.33
C THR A 15 -22.79 -25.58 29.08
N PHE A 16 -22.00 -24.88 29.86
CA PHE A 16 -21.64 -23.51 29.59
C PHE A 16 -20.63 -23.49 28.41
N SER A 17 -21.14 -23.16 27.22
CA SER A 17 -20.28 -22.83 26.09
C SER A 17 -19.60 -21.47 26.34
N PHE A 18 -18.34 -21.51 26.78
CA PHE A 18 -17.51 -20.31 26.78
C PHE A 18 -17.22 -19.93 25.33
N ILE A 19 -17.90 -18.92 24.81
CA ILE A 19 -17.50 -18.24 23.58
C ILE A 19 -16.25 -17.44 23.94
N THR A 20 -15.08 -18.03 23.77
CA THR A 20 -13.81 -17.30 23.83
C THR A 20 -13.79 -16.39 22.61
N LYS A 21 -13.99 -15.09 22.83
CA LYS A 21 -13.68 -14.08 21.83
C LYS A 21 -12.21 -14.25 21.49
N ALA A 22 -11.90 -14.71 20.27
CA ALA A 22 -10.52 -14.80 19.81
C ALA A 22 -9.87 -13.43 20.04
N ALA A 23 -8.72 -13.41 20.71
CA ALA A 23 -7.96 -12.18 20.87
C ALA A 23 -7.66 -11.65 19.46
N GLU A 24 -8.01 -10.39 19.21
CA GLU A 24 -7.70 -9.72 17.97
C GLU A 24 -6.17 -9.64 17.88
N THR A 25 -5.57 -10.36 16.93
CA THR A 25 -4.11 -10.39 16.77
C THR A 25 -3.68 -9.11 16.10
N ASP A 26 -2.64 -8.46 16.64
CA ASP A 26 -2.03 -7.30 16.02
C ASP A 26 -1.47 -7.68 14.63
N ILE A 27 -1.82 -6.91 13.63
CA ILE A 27 -1.44 -7.11 12.23
C ILE A 27 -0.34 -6.10 11.87
N THR A 28 0.72 -6.57 11.22
CA THR A 28 1.68 -5.66 10.59
C THR A 28 1.44 -5.58 9.09
N VAL A 29 1.36 -4.37 8.58
CA VAL A 29 1.28 -4.06 7.15
C VAL A 29 2.64 -3.54 6.72
N PHE A 30 3.45 -4.41 6.12
CA PHE A 30 4.71 -4.01 5.50
C PHE A 30 4.48 -3.38 4.14
N MET A 31 5.29 -2.36 3.81
CA MET A 31 5.23 -1.69 2.52
C MET A 31 6.60 -1.74 1.85
N ALA A 32 6.69 -2.45 0.73
CA ALA A 32 7.87 -2.57 -0.11
C ALA A 32 7.68 -1.77 -1.40
N GLY A 33 8.54 -0.76 -1.63
CA GLY A 33 8.36 0.13 -2.77
C GLY A 33 9.46 1.19 -2.89
N ASP A 34 9.19 2.14 -3.76
CA ASP A 34 10.11 3.22 -4.13
C ASP A 34 9.74 4.58 -3.50
N SER A 35 10.20 5.68 -4.12
CA SER A 35 9.99 7.05 -3.63
C SER A 35 8.52 7.47 -3.59
N THR A 36 7.67 6.91 -4.43
CA THR A 36 6.25 7.29 -4.47
C THR A 36 5.47 6.79 -3.25
N MET A 37 5.99 5.77 -2.58
CA MET A 37 5.41 5.16 -1.37
C MET A 37 6.17 5.54 -0.09
N SER A 38 7.46 5.87 -0.16
CA SER A 38 8.39 5.94 0.97
C SER A 38 8.14 7.09 1.93
N ILE A 39 8.63 6.91 3.17
CA ILE A 39 8.76 7.99 4.15
C ILE A 39 9.85 8.96 3.66
N LYS A 40 9.59 10.27 3.77
CA LYS A 40 10.50 11.34 3.38
C LYS A 40 11.27 11.91 4.56
N GLU A 41 12.49 12.35 4.30
CA GLU A 41 13.26 13.12 5.26
C GLU A 41 12.71 14.56 5.35
N VAL A 42 12.93 15.24 6.48
CA VAL A 42 12.41 16.61 6.70
C VAL A 42 12.88 17.59 5.62
N LYS A 43 14.09 17.42 5.10
CA LYS A 43 14.62 18.25 4.02
C LYS A 43 13.89 18.11 2.68
N ASP A 44 13.17 17.00 2.49
CA ASP A 44 12.44 16.72 1.26
C ASP A 44 10.98 17.24 1.32
N TYR A 45 10.49 17.70 2.50
CA TYR A 45 9.14 18.19 2.66
C TYR A 45 8.88 19.45 1.81
N PRO A 46 7.68 19.56 1.18
CA PRO A 46 6.45 18.78 1.37
C PRO A 46 6.34 17.51 0.50
N GLU A 47 7.43 17.02 -0.12
CA GLU A 47 7.40 15.73 -0.80
C GLU A 47 6.95 14.64 0.18
N THR A 48 5.97 13.83 -0.22
CA THR A 48 5.34 12.84 0.63
C THR A 48 5.06 11.57 -0.17
N GLY A 49 5.52 10.42 0.30
CA GLY A 49 5.10 9.14 -0.26
C GLY A 49 3.69 8.78 0.23
N TRP A 50 2.87 8.16 -0.63
CA TRP A 50 1.50 7.82 -0.27
C TRP A 50 1.42 6.85 0.94
N GLY A 51 2.48 6.09 1.20
CA GLY A 51 2.56 5.22 2.38
C GLY A 51 2.71 5.96 3.70
N MET A 52 3.09 7.25 3.69
CA MET A 52 3.21 8.03 4.94
C MET A 52 1.84 8.25 5.61
N PRO A 53 0.82 8.79 4.92
CA PRO A 53 -0.51 8.96 5.52
C PRO A 53 -1.28 7.64 5.67
N PHE A 54 -0.83 6.54 5.08
CA PHE A 54 -1.60 5.29 5.04
C PHE A 54 -1.88 4.72 6.43
N SER A 55 -0.95 4.86 7.37
CA SER A 55 -1.10 4.42 8.77
C SER A 55 -2.27 5.09 9.51
N TYR A 56 -2.62 6.32 9.16
CA TYR A 56 -3.68 7.06 9.84
C TYR A 56 -5.09 6.51 9.58
N PHE A 57 -5.24 5.68 8.56
CA PHE A 57 -6.54 5.12 8.19
C PHE A 57 -6.90 3.83 8.93
N PHE A 58 -5.96 3.22 9.64
CA PHE A 58 -6.18 1.98 10.37
C PHE A 58 -6.41 2.21 11.87
N ASN A 59 -7.09 1.24 12.49
CA ASN A 59 -7.24 1.19 13.94
C ASN A 59 -5.91 0.78 14.63
N ASP A 60 -5.94 0.73 15.95
CA ASP A 60 -4.72 0.52 16.75
C ASP A 60 -4.21 -0.94 16.72
N HIS A 61 -4.97 -1.89 16.12
CA HIS A 61 -4.55 -3.27 15.89
C HIS A 61 -3.70 -3.44 14.61
N VAL A 62 -3.53 -2.39 13.82
CA VAL A 62 -2.71 -2.43 12.60
C VAL A 62 -1.51 -1.50 12.74
N LYS A 63 -0.33 -2.09 12.73
CA LYS A 63 0.93 -1.37 12.58
C LYS A 63 1.29 -1.29 11.09
N VAL A 64 1.44 -0.09 10.53
CA VAL A 64 2.01 0.09 9.19
C VAL A 64 3.51 0.30 9.30
N ASP A 65 4.29 -0.61 8.73
CA ASP A 65 5.75 -0.58 8.65
C ASP A 65 6.19 -0.28 7.22
N ASN A 66 6.39 1.00 6.93
CA ASN A 66 6.75 1.46 5.59
C ASN A 66 8.27 1.33 5.38
N ARG A 67 8.69 0.27 4.69
CA ARG A 67 10.08 -0.04 4.31
C ARG A 67 10.46 0.47 2.92
N ALA A 68 9.54 1.10 2.19
CA ALA A 68 9.82 1.71 0.90
C ALA A 68 10.93 2.77 1.00
N LYS A 69 11.74 2.91 -0.04
CA LYS A 69 12.89 3.83 -0.03
C LYS A 69 13.07 4.54 -1.37
N ASN A 70 13.37 5.84 -1.29
CA ASN A 70 13.63 6.68 -2.47
C ASN A 70 14.65 6.02 -3.41
N GLY A 71 14.32 5.98 -4.70
CA GLY A 71 15.23 5.55 -5.77
C GLY A 71 15.41 4.03 -5.88
N ARG A 72 14.68 3.20 -5.13
CA ARG A 72 14.87 1.74 -5.18
C ARG A 72 14.01 1.11 -6.27
N SER A 73 14.63 0.18 -6.97
CA SER A 73 14.02 -0.80 -7.85
C SER A 73 13.89 -2.14 -7.12
N THR A 74 13.23 -3.13 -7.71
CA THR A 74 13.21 -4.50 -7.18
C THR A 74 14.62 -5.05 -7.00
N LYS A 75 15.52 -4.83 -7.97
CA LYS A 75 16.93 -5.21 -7.93
C LYS A 75 17.66 -4.61 -6.73
N THR A 76 17.57 -3.29 -6.54
CA THR A 76 18.28 -2.62 -5.43
C THR A 76 17.64 -2.92 -4.08
N PHE A 77 16.33 -3.16 -4.03
CA PHE A 77 15.64 -3.57 -2.81
C PHE A 77 16.12 -4.94 -2.33
N ILE A 78 16.45 -5.85 -3.24
CA ILE A 78 17.07 -7.14 -2.95
C ILE A 78 18.54 -6.98 -2.55
N SER A 79 19.35 -6.30 -3.38
CA SER A 79 20.79 -6.20 -3.17
C SER A 79 21.19 -5.45 -1.90
N GLU A 80 20.33 -4.51 -1.44
CA GLU A 80 20.49 -3.79 -0.17
C GLU A 80 19.90 -4.55 1.04
N GLN A 81 19.51 -5.82 0.89
CA GLN A 81 18.92 -6.66 1.94
C GLN A 81 17.61 -6.10 2.54
N ARG A 82 16.94 -5.14 1.86
CA ARG A 82 15.70 -4.53 2.35
C ARG A 82 14.54 -5.52 2.36
N TRP A 83 14.47 -6.35 1.32
CA TRP A 83 13.50 -7.43 1.25
C TRP A 83 13.73 -8.48 2.33
N GLN A 84 14.99 -8.88 2.55
CA GLN A 84 15.35 -9.80 3.62
C GLN A 84 14.98 -9.25 5.00
N GLY A 85 15.12 -7.94 5.21
CA GLY A 85 14.69 -7.28 6.45
C GLY A 85 13.18 -7.43 6.70
N ILE A 86 12.34 -7.33 5.66
CA ILE A 86 10.89 -7.61 5.77
C ILE A 86 10.67 -9.08 6.13
N LEU A 87 11.27 -10.02 5.38
CA LEU A 87 11.09 -11.46 5.60
C LEU A 87 11.48 -11.93 7.00
N THR A 88 12.46 -11.26 7.63
CA THR A 88 12.92 -11.59 8.98
C THR A 88 11.86 -11.25 10.04
N GLU A 89 11.09 -10.19 9.84
CA GLU A 89 10.08 -9.72 10.79
C GLU A 89 8.67 -10.19 10.46
N LEU A 90 8.44 -10.64 9.22
CA LEU A 90 7.14 -11.04 8.69
C LEU A 90 6.59 -12.27 9.42
N LYS A 91 5.34 -12.20 9.88
CA LYS A 91 4.62 -13.24 10.61
C LYS A 91 3.38 -13.69 9.85
N ALA A 92 2.88 -14.85 10.19
CA ALA A 92 1.61 -15.34 9.70
C ALA A 92 0.47 -14.36 10.04
N GLY A 93 -0.34 -14.02 9.04
CA GLY A 93 -1.43 -13.05 9.18
C GLY A 93 -1.07 -11.61 8.82
N ASP A 94 0.22 -11.29 8.67
CA ASP A 94 0.68 -9.97 8.22
C ASP A 94 0.39 -9.74 6.72
N TYR A 95 0.49 -8.49 6.28
CA TYR A 95 0.31 -8.09 4.88
C TYR A 95 1.56 -7.42 4.33
N VAL A 96 1.82 -7.62 3.03
CA VAL A 96 2.92 -6.94 2.34
C VAL A 96 2.39 -6.27 1.07
N PHE A 97 2.37 -4.94 1.05
CA PHE A 97 2.10 -4.14 -0.14
C PHE A 97 3.38 -4.03 -0.97
N ILE A 98 3.32 -4.42 -2.23
CA ILE A 98 4.47 -4.47 -3.15
C ILE A 98 4.19 -3.56 -4.34
N GLN A 99 4.96 -2.46 -4.48
CA GLN A 99 4.80 -1.49 -5.56
C GLN A 99 6.15 -1.00 -6.07
N PHE A 100 6.52 -1.41 -7.27
CA PHE A 100 7.75 -1.03 -7.96
C PHE A 100 7.49 -0.75 -9.44
N GLY A 101 8.48 -0.18 -10.14
CA GLY A 101 8.45 0.07 -11.58
C GLY A 101 9.11 1.38 -12.00
N HIS A 102 8.95 2.48 -11.24
CA HIS A 102 9.52 3.79 -11.58
C HIS A 102 11.02 3.77 -11.78
N ASN A 103 11.75 3.03 -10.94
CA ASN A 103 13.20 2.92 -11.01
C ASN A 103 13.64 1.74 -11.87
N ASP A 104 12.91 0.65 -11.83
CA ASP A 104 13.17 -0.55 -12.61
C ASP A 104 13.23 -0.24 -14.12
N GLN A 105 12.32 0.59 -14.64
CA GLN A 105 12.27 0.95 -16.06
C GLN A 105 13.38 1.92 -16.51
N SER A 106 14.15 2.51 -15.58
CA SER A 106 15.09 3.61 -15.88
C SER A 106 16.41 3.10 -16.46
N LYS A 107 16.44 2.71 -17.75
CA LYS A 107 17.60 2.14 -18.45
C LYS A 107 18.88 3.00 -18.33
N HIS A 108 18.74 4.33 -18.27
CA HIS A 108 19.86 5.26 -18.12
C HIS A 108 20.46 5.26 -16.71
N LYS A 109 19.82 4.65 -15.74
CA LYS A 109 20.27 4.52 -14.35
C LYS A 109 20.69 3.08 -14.08
N VAL A 110 21.85 2.67 -14.58
CA VAL A 110 22.35 1.29 -14.62
C VAL A 110 22.26 0.58 -13.26
N ASP A 111 22.57 1.31 -12.19
CA ASP A 111 22.58 0.74 -10.83
C ASP A 111 21.21 0.24 -10.37
N ARG A 112 20.12 0.87 -10.84
CA ARG A 112 18.75 0.53 -10.45
C ARG A 112 17.89 -0.06 -11.54
N TYR A 113 18.34 0.02 -12.80
CA TYR A 113 17.61 -0.60 -13.91
C TYR A 113 17.48 -2.10 -13.68
N THR A 114 16.27 -2.61 -13.82
CA THR A 114 15.95 -4.03 -13.74
C THR A 114 15.35 -4.46 -15.08
N PRO A 115 16.01 -5.36 -15.84
CA PRO A 115 15.44 -5.86 -17.09
C PRO A 115 14.05 -6.48 -16.90
N PRO A 116 13.16 -6.45 -17.90
CA PRO A 116 11.78 -6.94 -17.79
C PRO A 116 11.63 -8.33 -17.18
N ALA A 117 12.44 -9.31 -17.65
CA ALA A 117 12.38 -10.67 -17.13
C ALA A 117 12.82 -10.78 -15.67
N GLU A 118 13.87 -10.05 -15.28
CA GLU A 118 14.33 -9.99 -13.89
C GLU A 118 13.31 -9.29 -12.99
N PHE A 119 12.67 -8.22 -13.48
CA PHE A 119 11.61 -7.52 -12.76
C PHE A 119 10.43 -8.44 -12.42
N SER A 120 9.91 -9.18 -13.42
CA SER A 120 8.83 -10.15 -13.21
C SER A 120 9.23 -11.27 -12.25
N HIS A 121 10.47 -11.78 -12.38
CA HIS A 121 11.03 -12.79 -11.48
C HIS A 121 11.09 -12.28 -10.03
N ASN A 122 11.59 -11.07 -9.81
CA ASN A 122 11.71 -10.47 -8.48
C ASN A 122 10.33 -10.30 -7.82
N LEU A 123 9.34 -9.82 -8.56
CA LEU A 123 7.97 -9.69 -8.05
C LEU A 123 7.37 -11.05 -7.67
N SER A 124 7.54 -12.05 -8.53
CA SER A 124 7.07 -13.41 -8.27
C SER A 124 7.74 -14.01 -7.03
N GLN A 125 9.03 -13.75 -6.84
CA GLN A 125 9.80 -14.16 -5.66
C GLN A 125 9.26 -13.46 -4.39
N PHE A 126 9.00 -12.16 -4.42
CA PHE A 126 8.43 -11.44 -3.29
C PHE A 126 7.07 -12.03 -2.88
N ILE A 127 6.23 -12.33 -3.84
CA ILE A 127 4.91 -12.95 -3.60
C ILE A 127 5.05 -14.34 -2.99
N ALA A 128 5.91 -15.21 -3.58
CA ALA A 128 6.11 -16.57 -3.11
C ALA A 128 6.63 -16.60 -1.67
N GLN A 129 7.68 -15.83 -1.38
CA GLN A 129 8.30 -15.76 -0.07
C GLN A 129 7.36 -15.17 1.01
N THR A 130 6.50 -14.22 0.61
CA THR A 130 5.45 -13.71 1.51
C THR A 130 4.46 -14.82 1.87
N LYS A 131 3.99 -15.58 0.87
CA LYS A 131 3.07 -16.71 1.08
C LYS A 131 3.69 -17.84 1.91
N GLU A 132 4.99 -18.13 1.74
CA GLU A 132 5.73 -19.10 2.55
C GLU A 132 5.75 -18.75 4.04
N LYS A 133 5.65 -17.47 4.39
CA LYS A 133 5.51 -16.98 5.77
C LYS A 133 4.05 -17.03 6.27
N ASN A 134 3.11 -17.55 5.49
CA ASN A 134 1.66 -17.47 5.77
C ASN A 134 1.17 -16.02 5.92
N ALA A 135 1.82 -15.08 5.25
CA ALA A 135 1.43 -13.69 5.14
C ALA A 135 0.76 -13.42 3.78
N PHE A 136 0.11 -12.27 3.64
CA PHE A 136 -0.73 -11.93 2.50
C PHE A 136 -0.07 -10.85 1.63
N PRO A 137 0.45 -11.19 0.44
CA PRO A 137 0.96 -10.19 -0.50
C PRO A 137 -0.18 -9.47 -1.22
N ILE A 138 -0.02 -8.16 -1.43
CA ILE A 138 -0.88 -7.31 -2.27
C ILE A 138 0.04 -6.66 -3.31
N LEU A 139 -0.11 -7.05 -4.56
CA LEU A 139 0.69 -6.54 -5.66
C LEU A 139 0.02 -5.32 -6.29
N MET A 140 0.81 -4.29 -6.60
CA MET A 140 0.32 -3.04 -7.16
C MET A 140 1.15 -2.61 -8.35
N THR A 141 0.52 -2.09 -9.41
CA THR A 141 1.23 -1.34 -10.44
C THR A 141 1.79 -0.02 -9.87
N PRO A 142 2.88 0.54 -10.45
CA PRO A 142 3.32 1.88 -10.08
C PRO A 142 2.18 2.90 -10.30
N ILE A 143 2.15 3.98 -9.52
CA ILE A 143 1.22 5.10 -9.80
C ILE A 143 1.65 5.80 -11.09
N THR A 144 0.69 6.38 -11.84
CA THR A 144 1.05 7.12 -13.06
C THR A 144 1.79 8.42 -12.73
N ARG A 145 2.68 8.85 -13.64
CA ARG A 145 3.23 10.21 -13.61
C ARG A 145 2.24 11.18 -14.24
N ARG A 146 2.31 12.43 -13.85
CA ARG A 146 1.43 13.50 -14.36
C ARG A 146 1.98 14.07 -15.68
N TYR A 147 1.96 13.28 -16.74
CA TYR A 147 2.37 13.74 -18.06
C TYR A 147 1.17 13.81 -18.99
N PHE A 148 0.73 15.04 -19.29
CA PHE A 148 -0.33 15.30 -20.25
C PHE A 148 0.24 15.54 -21.65
N SER A 149 -0.48 15.09 -22.67
CA SER A 149 -0.28 15.48 -24.07
C SER A 149 -0.95 16.83 -24.34
N GLU A 150 -0.68 17.40 -25.50
CA GLU A 150 -1.23 18.71 -25.89
C GLU A 150 -2.77 18.72 -25.98
N ASP A 151 -3.37 17.58 -26.27
CA ASP A 151 -4.83 17.38 -26.29
C ASP A 151 -5.46 17.21 -24.91
N GLY A 152 -4.67 17.33 -23.83
CA GLY A 152 -5.14 17.16 -22.45
C GLY A 152 -5.32 15.73 -21.98
N THR A 153 -4.84 14.74 -22.75
CA THR A 153 -4.86 13.33 -22.34
C THR A 153 -3.63 12.96 -21.52
N ILE A 154 -3.82 12.27 -20.39
CA ILE A 154 -2.70 11.78 -19.58
C ILE A 154 -2.03 10.57 -20.23
N LYS A 155 -0.72 10.64 -20.38
CA LYS A 155 0.09 9.61 -21.05
C LYS A 155 0.32 8.41 -20.13
N GLU A 156 0.43 7.23 -20.74
CA GLU A 156 1.00 6.07 -20.04
C GLU A 156 2.48 6.29 -19.78
N THR A 157 2.89 6.06 -18.52
CA THR A 157 4.28 6.34 -18.12
C THR A 157 5.07 5.08 -17.75
N HIS A 158 4.39 3.95 -17.63
CA HIS A 158 5.00 2.65 -17.29
C HIS A 158 4.47 1.51 -18.17
N PRO A 159 4.28 1.68 -19.51
CA PRO A 159 3.49 0.73 -20.31
C PRO A 159 4.01 -0.71 -20.20
N ILE A 160 5.34 -0.92 -20.27
CA ILE A 160 5.93 -2.26 -20.19
C ILE A 160 5.88 -2.79 -18.73
N TYR A 161 6.31 -1.99 -17.77
CA TYR A 161 6.47 -2.47 -16.39
C TYR A 161 5.13 -2.65 -15.68
N ALA A 162 4.13 -1.82 -15.97
CA ALA A 162 2.78 -2.03 -15.45
C ALA A 162 2.13 -3.29 -16.03
N ASP A 163 2.33 -3.58 -17.33
CA ASP A 163 1.83 -4.81 -17.94
C ASP A 163 2.50 -6.06 -17.35
N LEU A 164 3.80 -6.01 -17.05
CA LEU A 164 4.49 -7.10 -16.37
C LEU A 164 3.91 -7.33 -14.97
N VAL A 165 3.58 -6.27 -14.22
CA VAL A 165 2.91 -6.40 -12.91
C VAL A 165 1.54 -7.07 -13.06
N ARG A 166 0.73 -6.66 -14.05
CA ARG A 166 -0.58 -7.26 -14.37
C ARG A 166 -0.43 -8.75 -14.71
N GLN A 167 0.58 -9.09 -15.51
CA GLN A 167 0.88 -10.47 -15.87
C GLN A 167 1.26 -11.31 -14.64
N VAL A 168 2.19 -10.84 -13.82
CA VAL A 168 2.59 -11.53 -12.58
C VAL A 168 1.40 -11.70 -11.65
N ALA A 169 0.54 -10.68 -11.49
CA ALA A 169 -0.67 -10.79 -10.68
C ALA A 169 -1.60 -11.90 -11.16
N LYS A 170 -1.83 -12.00 -12.47
CA LYS A 170 -2.65 -13.03 -13.10
C LYS A 170 -2.08 -14.43 -12.91
N GLU A 171 -0.76 -14.59 -13.10
CA GLU A 171 -0.06 -15.89 -13.00
C GLU A 171 -0.03 -16.40 -11.56
N THR A 172 0.22 -15.51 -10.59
CA THR A 172 0.36 -15.86 -9.17
C THR A 172 -0.95 -15.86 -8.39
N LYS A 173 -2.04 -15.34 -9.02
CA LYS A 173 -3.37 -15.15 -8.39
C LYS A 173 -3.27 -14.43 -7.04
N VAL A 174 -2.41 -13.43 -6.97
CA VAL A 174 -2.24 -12.56 -5.80
C VAL A 174 -3.32 -11.49 -5.79
N ASP A 175 -3.65 -10.97 -4.60
CA ASP A 175 -4.48 -9.77 -4.50
C ASP A 175 -3.79 -8.61 -5.23
N PHE A 176 -4.53 -7.94 -6.11
CA PHE A 176 -3.96 -7.01 -7.06
C PHE A 176 -4.74 -5.70 -7.14
N ILE A 177 -4.00 -4.59 -7.19
CA ILE A 177 -4.56 -3.25 -7.41
C ILE A 177 -3.83 -2.58 -8.58
N ASP A 178 -4.56 -2.23 -9.64
CA ASP A 178 -4.02 -1.51 -10.78
C ASP A 178 -3.94 -0.01 -10.50
N MET A 179 -2.95 0.39 -9.70
CA MET A 179 -2.79 1.78 -9.30
C MET A 179 -2.41 2.71 -10.46
N GLU A 180 -1.78 2.19 -11.52
CA GLU A 180 -1.53 3.01 -12.71
C GLU A 180 -2.86 3.44 -13.34
N GLN A 181 -3.77 2.50 -13.56
CA GLN A 181 -5.08 2.81 -14.13
C GLN A 181 -5.93 3.68 -13.20
N VAL A 182 -5.91 3.38 -11.89
CA VAL A 182 -6.67 4.14 -10.88
C VAL A 182 -6.19 5.59 -10.81
N THR A 183 -4.88 5.81 -10.71
CA THR A 183 -4.31 7.16 -10.61
C THR A 183 -4.35 7.90 -11.95
N LYS A 184 -4.21 7.21 -13.09
CA LYS A 184 -4.41 7.78 -14.42
C LYS A 184 -5.82 8.34 -14.57
N ASN A 185 -6.85 7.57 -14.24
CA ASN A 185 -8.24 8.03 -14.29
C ASN A 185 -8.48 9.21 -13.35
N TYR A 186 -7.95 9.14 -12.13
CA TYR A 186 -8.10 10.21 -11.15
C TYR A 186 -7.46 11.52 -11.61
N PHE A 187 -6.22 11.50 -12.06
CA PHE A 187 -5.53 12.71 -12.55
C PHE A 187 -6.11 13.21 -13.88
N GLN A 188 -6.62 12.33 -14.74
CA GLN A 188 -7.34 12.72 -15.96
C GLN A 188 -8.61 13.49 -15.62
N GLN A 189 -9.40 13.04 -14.63
CA GLN A 189 -10.62 13.74 -14.19
C GLN A 189 -10.31 15.12 -13.62
N LEU A 190 -9.20 15.28 -12.90
CA LEU A 190 -8.75 16.57 -12.38
C LEU A 190 -8.27 17.50 -13.49
N GLY A 191 -7.75 16.95 -14.57
CA GLY A 191 -7.09 17.70 -15.63
C GLY A 191 -5.72 18.23 -15.26
N ASP A 192 -5.04 18.85 -16.21
CA ASP A 192 -3.63 19.27 -16.06
C ASP A 192 -3.43 20.25 -14.89
N GLN A 193 -4.23 21.31 -14.82
CA GLN A 193 -4.04 22.36 -13.81
C GLN A 193 -4.33 21.88 -12.39
N ALA A 194 -5.48 21.23 -12.15
CA ALA A 194 -5.86 20.83 -10.81
C ALA A 194 -5.01 19.64 -10.32
N SER A 195 -4.62 18.70 -11.19
CA SER A 195 -3.73 17.60 -10.80
C SER A 195 -2.35 18.09 -10.36
N ALA A 196 -1.83 19.20 -10.91
CA ALA A 196 -0.54 19.78 -10.50
C ALA A 196 -0.47 20.09 -9.00
N LEU A 197 -1.61 20.42 -8.37
CA LEU A 197 -1.71 20.67 -6.94
C LEU A 197 -1.44 19.43 -6.06
N ARG A 198 -1.35 18.24 -6.63
CA ARG A 198 -1.08 16.96 -5.96
C ARG A 198 0.39 16.55 -6.05
N PHE A 199 1.14 17.24 -6.88
CA PHE A 199 2.54 16.95 -7.16
C PHE A 199 3.47 18.02 -6.61
N MET A 200 4.77 17.81 -6.70
CA MET A 200 5.79 18.73 -6.21
C MET A 200 5.95 19.90 -7.20
N HIS A 201 4.95 20.76 -7.25
CA HIS A 201 4.95 22.01 -8.00
C HIS A 201 4.99 23.19 -7.02
N ILE A 202 6.18 23.71 -6.76
CA ILE A 202 6.42 24.81 -5.82
C ILE A 202 7.12 25.94 -6.58
N LYS A 203 6.56 27.14 -6.53
CA LYS A 203 7.21 28.34 -7.09
C LYS A 203 8.43 28.73 -6.25
N ALA A 204 9.41 29.37 -6.85
CA ALA A 204 10.57 29.90 -6.15
C ALA A 204 10.14 30.82 -4.98
N ASN A 205 10.90 30.77 -3.90
CA ASN A 205 10.69 31.55 -2.66
C ASN A 205 9.42 31.23 -1.86
N LEU A 206 8.72 30.12 -2.15
CA LEU A 206 7.53 29.71 -1.39
C LEU A 206 7.80 28.69 -0.27
N HIS A 207 8.88 27.92 -0.39
CA HIS A 207 9.19 26.88 0.61
C HIS A 207 10.68 26.84 0.93
N PRO A 208 11.09 26.79 2.20
CA PRO A 208 12.50 26.84 2.59
C PRO A 208 13.34 25.69 2.03
N ASN A 209 12.78 24.49 1.89
CA ASN A 209 13.48 23.34 1.30
C ASN A 209 13.65 23.46 -0.22
N TYR A 210 12.87 24.33 -0.87
CA TYR A 210 12.87 24.52 -2.33
C TYR A 210 12.96 26.02 -2.68
N PRO A 211 14.05 26.72 -2.29
CA PRO A 211 14.16 28.17 -2.50
C PRO A 211 14.09 28.56 -3.99
N ASN A 212 14.57 27.70 -4.88
CA ASN A 212 14.51 27.90 -6.33
C ASN A 212 13.23 27.36 -6.97
N GLY A 213 12.28 26.87 -6.16
CA GLY A 213 11.10 26.15 -6.63
C GLY A 213 11.42 24.75 -7.13
N VAL A 214 10.36 24.02 -7.49
CA VAL A 214 10.45 22.68 -8.11
C VAL A 214 9.22 22.45 -8.98
N LYS A 215 9.39 21.75 -10.09
CA LYS A 215 8.33 21.23 -10.94
C LYS A 215 8.60 19.76 -11.20
N ASP A 216 7.94 18.89 -10.43
CA ASP A 216 8.11 17.45 -10.50
C ASP A 216 6.74 16.78 -10.66
N ASP A 217 6.56 16.12 -11.79
CA ASP A 217 5.34 15.42 -12.20
C ASP A 217 5.36 13.93 -11.81
N THR A 218 6.29 13.52 -10.94
CA THR A 218 6.42 12.15 -10.44
C THR A 218 6.10 12.05 -8.95
N HIS A 219 6.66 12.96 -8.14
CA HIS A 219 6.54 12.88 -6.69
C HIS A 219 5.36 13.72 -6.17
N LEU A 220 4.66 13.13 -5.21
CA LEU A 220 3.46 13.72 -4.60
C LEU A 220 3.86 14.66 -3.46
N ASN A 221 3.02 15.68 -3.23
CA ASN A 221 3.01 16.42 -1.97
C ASN A 221 2.03 15.79 -0.96
N ASN A 222 1.85 16.42 0.21
CA ASN A 222 0.96 15.91 1.27
C ASN A 222 -0.48 15.66 0.80
N LEU A 223 -1.03 16.54 -0.03
CA LEU A 223 -2.39 16.39 -0.54
C LEU A 223 -2.48 15.17 -1.46
N GLY A 224 -1.60 15.10 -2.47
CA GLY A 224 -1.58 14.00 -3.43
C GLY A 224 -1.32 12.64 -2.76
N ALA A 225 -0.39 12.58 -1.80
CA ALA A 225 -0.09 11.38 -1.06
C ALA A 225 -1.31 10.86 -0.27
N ARG A 226 -2.05 11.76 0.38
CA ARG A 226 -3.27 11.42 1.11
C ARG A 226 -4.36 10.90 0.19
N GLU A 227 -4.57 11.57 -0.95
CA GLU A 227 -5.58 11.17 -1.92
C GLU A 227 -5.23 9.82 -2.57
N VAL A 228 -3.96 9.58 -2.92
CA VAL A 228 -3.52 8.27 -3.44
C VAL A 228 -3.71 7.16 -2.40
N ALA A 229 -3.38 7.41 -1.13
CA ALA A 229 -3.66 6.45 -0.06
C ALA A 229 -5.17 6.12 0.04
N GLN A 230 -6.05 7.12 -0.09
CA GLN A 230 -7.51 6.91 -0.11
C GLN A 230 -7.97 6.11 -1.33
N LEU A 231 -7.34 6.31 -2.50
CA LEU A 231 -7.62 5.49 -3.69
C LEU A 231 -7.26 4.02 -3.45
N VAL A 232 -6.09 3.73 -2.83
CA VAL A 232 -5.73 2.36 -2.43
C VAL A 232 -6.79 1.74 -1.53
N LEU A 233 -7.27 2.48 -0.52
CA LEU A 233 -8.32 1.99 0.38
C LEU A 233 -9.65 1.77 -0.34
N THR A 234 -9.96 2.58 -1.35
CA THR A 234 -11.15 2.42 -2.18
C THR A 234 -11.08 1.12 -2.97
N GLU A 235 -9.92 0.82 -3.56
CA GLU A 235 -9.71 -0.44 -4.28
C GLU A 235 -9.77 -1.66 -3.34
N LEU A 236 -9.17 -1.59 -2.15
CA LEU A 236 -9.31 -2.65 -1.13
C LEU A 236 -10.78 -2.91 -0.76
N LYS A 237 -11.60 -1.85 -0.66
CA LYS A 237 -13.04 -1.98 -0.42
C LYS A 237 -13.75 -2.68 -1.59
N LYS A 238 -13.42 -2.35 -2.83
CA LYS A 238 -13.99 -3.01 -4.03
C LYS A 238 -13.63 -4.50 -4.08
N LEU A 239 -12.42 -4.86 -3.65
CA LEU A 239 -11.99 -6.25 -3.52
C LEU A 239 -12.61 -7.00 -2.34
N ASN A 240 -13.39 -6.33 -1.48
CA ASN A 240 -13.85 -6.87 -0.18
C ASN A 240 -12.69 -7.44 0.65
N HIS A 241 -11.51 -6.81 0.55
CA HIS A 241 -10.30 -7.29 1.19
C HIS A 241 -10.42 -7.30 2.72
N PRO A 242 -9.96 -8.35 3.44
CA PRO A 242 -10.13 -8.47 4.91
C PRO A 242 -9.58 -7.28 5.71
N LEU A 243 -8.50 -6.66 5.25
CA LEU A 243 -7.87 -5.51 5.88
C LEU A 243 -8.82 -4.30 6.02
N VAL A 244 -9.88 -4.22 5.19
CA VAL A 244 -10.90 -3.15 5.27
C VAL A 244 -11.62 -3.14 6.62
N LYS A 245 -11.74 -4.28 7.30
CA LYS A 245 -12.36 -4.39 8.63
C LYS A 245 -11.52 -3.68 9.71
N GLN A 246 -10.27 -3.42 9.43
CA GLN A 246 -9.33 -2.76 10.33
C GLN A 246 -9.25 -1.24 10.09
N LEU A 247 -10.05 -0.69 9.18
CA LEU A 247 -10.10 0.76 8.99
C LEU A 247 -10.78 1.44 10.18
N ARG A 248 -10.25 2.60 10.57
CA ARG A 248 -10.87 3.42 11.61
C ARG A 248 -12.27 3.84 11.19
N ALA A 249 -13.23 3.57 12.07
CA ALA A 249 -14.55 4.17 11.96
C ALA A 249 -14.44 5.63 12.42
N VAL A 250 -14.58 6.57 11.49
CA VAL A 250 -14.67 8.00 11.84
C VAL A 250 -16.13 8.29 12.15
N ASP A 251 -16.45 8.51 13.43
CA ASP A 251 -17.75 9.06 13.80
C ASP A 251 -17.77 10.57 13.45
N PRO A 252 -18.62 11.01 12.50
CA PRO A 252 -18.72 12.41 12.12
C PRO A 252 -19.01 13.35 13.29
N LYS A 253 -19.66 12.85 14.36
CA LYS A 253 -19.95 13.62 15.57
C LYS A 253 -18.70 13.99 16.37
N HIS A 254 -17.61 13.25 16.18
CA HIS A 254 -16.34 13.50 16.85
C HIS A 254 -15.33 14.26 15.98
N LEU A 255 -15.69 14.62 14.76
CA LEU A 255 -14.88 15.52 13.93
C LEU A 255 -14.97 16.94 14.51
N LYS A 256 -14.06 17.27 15.41
CA LYS A 256 -13.85 18.64 15.85
C LYS A 256 -12.95 19.34 14.84
N LEU A 257 -13.50 20.32 14.12
CA LEU A 257 -12.70 21.28 13.38
C LEU A 257 -12.05 22.19 14.42
N SER A 258 -10.75 22.10 14.62
CA SER A 258 -9.96 23.11 15.33
C SER A 258 -9.35 24.04 14.28
N TYR A 259 -9.70 25.31 14.37
CA TYR A 259 -9.05 26.36 13.59
C TYR A 259 -7.87 26.92 14.36
#